data_03cb7c826c821d316bf04313fba45f84
#
_entry.id   03cb7c826c821d316bf04313fba45f84
#
_cell.length_a   1.000
_cell.length_b   1.000
_cell.length_c   1.000
_cell.angle_alpha   90.00
_cell.angle_beta   90.00
_cell.angle_gamma   90.00
#
_symmetry.space_group_name_H-M   'P 1'
#
loop_
_entity.id
_entity.type
_entity.pdbx_description
1 polymer ?
#
loop_
_entity_poly.entity_id
_entity_poly.type
_entity_poly.pdbx_seq_one_letter_code
_entity_poly.pdbx_strand_id
1 'polypeptide(L)'
;MVGDYGIGETASKLTNPGTERQFGTPLAIYVSDFSTVKPTLSEEGFVVSENGQTVGWTTATNASFVVNSEARVPSGSTVLPFSNRADAKRFIQAHGGRIVEWDALGETVDDPLQSRLNRFHNEMAARHTWANKTVVESRAILERPRSIVVGDDAPNISAAIAAAQPNTTVYLPPGTYETDDLTVNKSITLAGAGNETVLRGNGNRSVVSLRTDRIAVRNLRIDGVGDVGSRRLEMQNGSGNWTTKVRLAYGYGDAGIILDGADSSVISDVSIETNASGIINRKSNQSVIDNVTVYGAATSDDGFMGATVIGARSVVQDSTFVDGRDGVYTHRADGSVIRRNQLEGGRYGIHEMYTSHTLVANNTARNVGGGVLVMTGPTDNLVIGNDVRGSGFGIDPAGSDSFYANNVLVNNGYGMRATGQQNAYLDNIAVSNDIGIRAGEIAPSNWFIRNDVVDNDKQVESELGPLRTWTHRGIGNYWGDLPLVDADDNGIYDRGYQPTGTVDGRLGEVSGAITLAQSPASALLRRVRDVVSGIRNSGVIDTAPRSDPFHPEQIANARANRTRGDAA
;
A
#
# COMPACT_ATOMS: atom_id res chain seq x y z
N MET A 1 8.96 20.78 20.89
CA MET A 1 8.40 21.58 19.76
C MET A 1 7.86 20.57 18.77
N VAL A 2 6.63 20.73 18.35
CA VAL A 2 5.99 19.91 17.31
C VAL A 2 5.67 20.85 16.16
N GLY A 3 6.00 20.47 14.92
CA GLY A 3 5.68 21.22 13.72
C GLY A 3 4.70 20.41 12.87
N ASP A 4 3.69 21.07 12.32
CA ASP A 4 2.75 20.50 11.37
C ASP A 4 2.91 21.15 10.00
N TYR A 5 2.45 20.48 8.95
CA TYR A 5 2.58 20.92 7.56
C TYR A 5 1.66 22.09 7.17
N GLY A 6 0.78 22.53 8.08
CA GLY A 6 -0.08 23.68 7.84
C GLY A 6 -0.92 24.07 9.05
N ILE A 7 -1.29 25.34 9.09
CA ILE A 7 -2.07 25.95 10.18
C ILE A 7 -3.43 25.27 10.32
N GLY A 8 -4.09 24.95 9.22
CA GLY A 8 -5.36 24.24 9.21
C GLY A 8 -5.26 22.84 9.82
N GLU A 9 -4.21 22.10 9.51
CA GLU A 9 -3.96 20.78 10.08
C GLU A 9 -3.70 20.87 11.60
N THR A 10 -2.88 21.84 12.04
CA THR A 10 -2.65 22.10 13.47
C THR A 10 -3.96 22.43 14.19
N ALA A 11 -4.76 23.34 13.65
CA ALA A 11 -6.04 23.72 14.25
C ALA A 11 -7.02 22.53 14.32
N SER A 12 -7.15 21.76 13.25
CA SER A 12 -7.99 20.56 13.21
C SER A 12 -7.51 19.48 14.20
N LYS A 13 -6.20 19.28 14.36
CA LYS A 13 -5.66 18.33 15.35
C LYS A 13 -5.98 18.76 16.77
N LEU A 14 -5.89 20.06 17.09
CA LEU A 14 -6.16 20.56 18.44
C LEU A 14 -7.63 20.47 18.86
N THR A 15 -8.55 20.39 17.91
CA THR A 15 -9.97 20.09 18.19
C THR A 15 -10.23 18.61 18.50
N ASN A 16 -9.26 17.72 18.22
CA ASN A 16 -9.42 16.28 18.50
C ASN A 16 -9.15 16.01 20.01
N PRO A 17 -10.10 15.43 20.75
CA PRO A 17 -9.97 15.18 22.20
C PRO A 17 -8.76 14.38 22.65
N GLY A 18 -8.07 13.68 21.75
CA GLY A 18 -6.86 12.92 22.06
C GLY A 18 -5.55 13.70 21.93
N THR A 19 -5.55 14.85 21.31
CA THR A 19 -4.31 15.60 20.98
C THR A 19 -3.57 16.09 22.21
N GLU A 20 -4.26 16.61 23.21
CA GLU A 20 -3.64 17.04 24.47
C GLU A 20 -3.01 15.85 25.22
N ARG A 21 -3.62 14.67 25.18
CA ARG A 21 -3.04 13.47 25.77
C ARG A 21 -1.79 13.01 25.05
N GLN A 22 -1.73 13.26 23.75
CA GLN A 22 -0.64 12.84 22.89
C GLN A 22 0.58 13.77 23.00
N PHE A 23 0.36 15.08 22.99
CA PHE A 23 1.42 16.10 22.90
C PHE A 23 1.53 16.99 24.15
N GLY A 24 0.54 16.91 25.07
CA GLY A 24 0.36 17.84 26.17
C GLY A 24 -0.35 19.12 25.72
N THR A 25 -0.79 19.93 26.70
CA THR A 25 -1.41 21.24 26.44
C THR A 25 -0.38 22.19 25.82
N PRO A 26 -0.63 22.81 24.66
CA PRO A 26 0.31 23.73 24.06
C PRO A 26 0.41 25.00 24.90
N LEU A 27 1.63 25.39 25.27
CA LEU A 27 1.89 26.63 26.01
C LEU A 27 1.77 27.86 25.12
N ALA A 28 2.14 27.75 23.87
CA ALA A 28 1.98 28.77 22.84
C ALA A 28 2.02 28.13 21.44
N ILE A 29 1.26 28.70 20.53
CA ILE A 29 1.24 28.31 19.13
C ILE A 29 1.67 29.53 18.32
N TYR A 30 2.73 29.37 17.53
CA TYR A 30 3.23 30.41 16.65
C TYR A 30 2.86 30.08 15.20
N VAL A 31 2.42 31.10 14.49
CA VAL A 31 2.03 31.03 13.08
C VAL A 31 2.78 32.09 12.28
N SER A 32 2.96 31.88 10.99
CA SER A 32 3.50 32.86 10.07
C SER A 32 2.65 34.12 10.09
N ASP A 33 3.26 35.30 10.09
CA ASP A 33 2.55 36.60 10.11
C ASP A 33 2.67 37.32 8.77
N PHE A 34 1.65 37.19 7.94
CA PHE A 34 1.60 37.85 6.64
C PHE A 34 1.35 39.36 6.70
N SER A 35 1.11 39.95 7.91
CA SER A 35 1.12 41.38 8.09
C SER A 35 2.53 42.00 8.03
N THR A 36 3.57 41.17 8.24
CA THR A 36 4.98 41.62 8.15
C THR A 36 5.48 41.75 6.72
N VAL A 37 4.73 41.18 5.76
CA VAL A 37 4.99 41.23 4.32
C VAL A 37 3.72 41.68 3.60
N LYS A 38 3.83 42.03 2.33
CA LYS A 38 2.64 42.25 1.48
C LYS A 38 2.44 41.01 0.62
N PRO A 39 1.59 40.03 1.07
CA PRO A 39 1.35 38.84 0.31
C PRO A 39 0.57 39.18 -0.96
N THR A 40 1.03 38.62 -2.09
CA THR A 40 0.34 38.63 -3.38
C THR A 40 0.18 37.20 -3.87
N LEU A 41 -0.64 37.00 -4.91
CA LEU A 41 -0.78 35.72 -5.52
C LEU A 41 -0.16 35.69 -6.92
N SER A 42 0.50 34.59 -7.29
CA SER A 42 0.89 34.35 -8.68
C SER A 42 -0.36 34.10 -9.55
N GLU A 43 -0.20 34.05 -10.86
CA GLU A 43 -1.29 33.70 -11.80
C GLU A 43 -1.93 32.34 -11.46
N GLU A 44 -1.17 31.44 -10.85
CA GLU A 44 -1.62 30.11 -10.42
C GLU A 44 -2.22 30.09 -9.01
N GLY A 45 -2.26 31.25 -8.32
CA GLY A 45 -2.80 31.41 -6.97
C GLY A 45 -1.81 31.09 -5.84
N PHE A 46 -0.53 30.87 -6.12
CA PHE A 46 0.47 30.64 -5.08
C PHE A 46 0.84 31.93 -4.36
N VAL A 47 0.97 31.82 -3.02
CA VAL A 47 1.34 32.97 -2.19
C VAL A 47 2.81 33.33 -2.43
N VAL A 48 3.03 34.59 -2.82
CA VAL A 48 4.36 35.18 -2.99
C VAL A 48 4.48 36.44 -2.13
N SER A 49 5.66 36.72 -1.59
CA SER A 49 5.96 37.98 -0.90
C SER A 49 6.61 38.96 -1.84
N GLU A 50 6.18 40.21 -1.82
CA GLU A 50 6.88 41.28 -2.54
C GLU A 50 8.33 41.38 -2.04
N ASN A 51 9.27 41.42 -2.95
CA ASN A 51 10.71 41.62 -2.68
C ASN A 51 11.43 40.53 -1.86
N GLY A 52 10.91 39.30 -1.78
CA GLY A 52 11.58 38.20 -1.07
C GLY A 52 11.76 38.41 0.43
N GLN A 53 10.91 39.22 1.04
CA GLN A 53 10.94 39.46 2.49
C GLN A 53 10.59 38.19 3.25
N THR A 54 11.28 37.94 4.36
CA THR A 54 10.99 36.84 5.26
C THR A 54 9.71 37.12 6.04
N VAL A 55 8.77 36.20 6.00
CA VAL A 55 7.52 36.25 6.77
C VAL A 55 7.84 36.20 8.27
N GLY A 56 7.30 37.11 9.06
CA GLY A 56 7.45 37.14 10.51
C GLY A 56 6.62 36.06 11.21
N TRP A 57 6.62 36.09 12.54
CA TRP A 57 5.85 35.16 13.39
C TRP A 57 4.98 35.95 14.37
N THR A 58 3.78 35.44 14.61
CA THR A 58 2.87 35.89 15.66
C THR A 58 2.28 34.71 16.42
N THR A 59 1.66 34.96 17.59
CA THR A 59 0.92 33.93 18.29
C THR A 59 -0.43 33.69 17.60
N ALA A 60 -0.88 32.43 17.55
CA ALA A 60 -2.15 32.07 16.92
C ALA A 60 -3.34 32.86 17.51
N THR A 61 -3.32 33.08 18.83
CA THR A 61 -4.36 33.85 19.54
C THR A 61 -4.40 35.35 19.18
N ASN A 62 -3.33 35.88 18.62
CA ASN A 62 -3.24 37.31 18.20
C ASN A 62 -3.40 37.47 16.68
N ALA A 63 -3.63 36.37 15.94
CA ALA A 63 -3.79 36.39 14.51
C ALA A 63 -5.25 36.28 14.08
N SER A 64 -5.61 36.99 13.02
CA SER A 64 -6.84 36.78 12.24
C SER A 64 -6.50 35.90 11.02
N PHE A 65 -7.25 34.87 10.78
CA PHE A 65 -6.99 33.87 9.74
C PHE A 65 -7.90 34.08 8.54
N VAL A 66 -7.31 34.25 7.37
CA VAL A 66 -8.06 34.30 6.11
C VAL A 66 -8.18 32.87 5.59
N VAL A 67 -9.41 32.40 5.44
CA VAL A 67 -9.77 31.07 4.93
C VAL A 67 -10.59 31.19 3.65
N ASN A 68 -10.59 30.15 2.82
CA ASN A 68 -11.38 30.06 1.60
C ASN A 68 -11.13 31.23 0.61
N SER A 69 -9.90 31.72 0.57
CA SER A 69 -9.44 32.68 -0.46
C SER A 69 -8.89 31.93 -1.68
N GLU A 70 -8.51 32.68 -2.71
CA GLU A 70 -7.82 32.11 -3.89
C GLU A 70 -6.39 31.64 -3.58
N ALA A 71 -5.87 31.90 -2.38
CA ALA A 71 -4.51 31.54 -1.97
C ALA A 71 -4.31 30.03 -1.90
N ARG A 72 -3.22 29.57 -2.48
CA ARG A 72 -2.86 28.14 -2.58
C ARG A 72 -1.41 27.91 -2.19
N VAL A 73 -1.17 26.67 -1.78
CA VAL A 73 0.16 26.03 -1.69
C VAL A 73 0.15 24.79 -2.59
N PRO A 74 1.29 24.15 -2.88
CA PRO A 74 1.30 22.97 -3.73
C PRO A 74 0.35 21.84 -3.29
N SER A 75 0.04 21.77 -2.00
CA SER A 75 -0.89 20.79 -1.41
C SER A 75 -2.38 21.20 -1.49
N GLY A 76 -2.73 22.38 -1.99
CA GLY A 76 -4.11 22.86 -2.12
C GLY A 76 -4.36 24.26 -1.54
N SER A 77 -5.61 24.53 -1.13
CA SER A 77 -6.00 25.79 -0.47
C SER A 77 -5.21 26.00 0.82
N THR A 78 -4.91 27.24 1.16
CA THR A 78 -4.14 27.56 2.37
C THR A 78 -4.84 28.59 3.25
N VAL A 79 -4.46 28.60 4.52
CA VAL A 79 -4.89 29.58 5.51
C VAL A 79 -3.79 30.59 5.71
N LEU A 80 -4.12 31.87 5.62
CA LEU A 80 -3.16 32.98 5.82
C LEU A 80 -3.44 33.72 7.12
N PRO A 81 -2.50 33.69 8.10
CA PRO A 81 -2.63 34.46 9.35
C PRO A 81 -2.05 35.86 9.20
N PHE A 82 -2.73 36.80 9.81
CA PHE A 82 -2.36 38.20 9.87
C PHE A 82 -2.47 38.70 11.31
N SER A 83 -1.40 39.28 11.86
CA SER A 83 -1.45 39.93 13.17
C SER A 83 -2.28 41.22 13.14
N ASN A 84 -2.43 41.84 11.99
CA ASN A 84 -3.24 43.02 11.79
C ASN A 84 -4.50 42.70 10.98
N ARG A 85 -5.67 42.82 11.61
CA ARG A 85 -6.97 42.53 10.97
C ARG A 85 -7.26 43.43 9.75
N ALA A 86 -6.68 44.63 9.68
CA ALA A 86 -6.86 45.50 8.51
C ALA A 86 -6.13 44.97 7.29
N ASP A 87 -5.00 44.30 7.48
CA ASP A 87 -4.26 43.63 6.40
C ASP A 87 -5.01 42.39 5.88
N ALA A 88 -5.58 41.59 6.79
CA ALA A 88 -6.48 40.49 6.43
C ALA A 88 -7.68 40.99 5.59
N LYS A 89 -8.30 42.10 5.97
CA LYS A 89 -9.41 42.70 5.21
C LYS A 89 -8.99 43.15 3.82
N ARG A 90 -7.80 43.76 3.68
CA ARG A 90 -7.27 44.15 2.36
C ARG A 90 -7.01 42.94 1.47
N PHE A 91 -6.47 41.87 2.06
CA PHE A 91 -6.23 40.63 1.32
C PHE A 91 -7.55 40.01 0.81
N ILE A 92 -8.58 39.97 1.66
CA ILE A 92 -9.92 39.45 1.26
C ILE A 92 -10.55 40.29 0.15
N GLN A 93 -10.39 41.60 0.18
CA GLN A 93 -10.92 42.49 -0.86
C GLN A 93 -10.30 42.18 -2.24
N ALA A 94 -9.04 41.75 -2.26
CA ALA A 94 -8.32 41.44 -3.50
C ALA A 94 -8.49 39.97 -3.94
N HIS A 95 -8.58 39.04 -3.00
CA HIS A 95 -8.43 37.60 -3.27
C HIS A 95 -9.55 36.72 -2.69
N GLY A 96 -10.63 37.32 -2.22
CA GLY A 96 -11.78 36.59 -1.65
C GLY A 96 -11.47 35.97 -0.28
N GLY A 97 -12.41 35.15 0.18
CA GLY A 97 -12.30 34.48 1.45
C GLY A 97 -13.03 35.20 2.60
N ARG A 98 -12.80 34.72 3.82
CA ARG A 98 -13.36 35.30 5.06
C ARG A 98 -12.37 35.21 6.21
N ILE A 99 -12.55 36.08 7.20
CA ILE A 99 -11.74 36.07 8.42
C ILE A 99 -12.36 35.16 9.46
N VAL A 100 -11.52 34.35 10.10
CA VAL A 100 -11.85 33.47 11.23
C VAL A 100 -10.83 33.70 12.33
N GLU A 101 -11.24 33.63 13.58
CA GLU A 101 -10.35 33.65 14.73
C GLU A 101 -9.89 32.22 15.08
N TRP A 102 -8.81 32.12 15.88
CA TRP A 102 -8.16 30.85 16.18
C TRP A 102 -9.13 29.76 16.69
N ASP A 103 -10.00 30.11 17.65
CA ASP A 103 -10.91 29.16 18.31
C ASP A 103 -11.93 28.53 17.35
N ALA A 104 -12.28 29.22 16.28
CA ALA A 104 -13.20 28.74 15.26
C ALA A 104 -12.50 28.13 14.02
N LEU A 105 -11.17 28.21 13.98
CA LEU A 105 -10.42 27.81 12.78
C LEU A 105 -10.51 26.30 12.53
N GLY A 106 -10.38 25.49 13.59
CA GLY A 106 -10.38 24.04 13.48
C GLY A 106 -11.65 23.44 12.88
N GLU A 107 -12.80 24.07 13.12
CA GLU A 107 -14.09 23.68 12.55
C GLU A 107 -14.32 24.25 11.14
N THR A 108 -13.57 25.27 10.78
CA THR A 108 -13.76 26.03 9.54
C THR A 108 -12.91 25.52 8.38
N VAL A 109 -11.75 24.95 8.69
CA VAL A 109 -10.85 24.41 7.66
C VAL A 109 -11.33 23.09 7.14
N ASP A 110 -11.05 22.85 5.87
CA ASP A 110 -11.32 21.56 5.25
C ASP A 110 -10.63 20.44 6.04
N ASP A 111 -11.32 19.30 6.12
CA ASP A 111 -10.76 18.13 6.76
C ASP A 111 -9.54 17.61 5.96
N PRO A 112 -8.33 17.61 6.53
CA PRO A 112 -7.15 17.11 5.84
C PRO A 112 -7.31 15.66 5.40
N LEU A 113 -8.00 14.83 6.20
CA LEU A 113 -8.28 13.44 5.84
C LEU A 113 -9.21 13.38 4.63
N GLN A 114 -10.30 14.16 4.60
CA GLN A 114 -11.23 14.15 3.48
C GLN A 114 -10.55 14.56 2.16
N SER A 115 -9.70 15.57 2.20
CA SER A 115 -8.92 16.01 1.04
C SER A 115 -7.98 14.89 0.53
N ARG A 116 -7.33 14.16 1.47
CA ARG A 116 -6.50 12.99 1.13
C ARG A 116 -7.32 11.85 0.56
N LEU A 117 -8.46 11.52 1.16
CA LEU A 117 -9.35 10.47 0.65
C LEU A 117 -9.82 10.76 -0.77
N ASN A 118 -10.17 11.99 -1.07
CA ASN A 118 -10.54 12.42 -2.42
C ASN A 118 -9.36 12.22 -3.40
N ARG A 119 -8.14 12.57 -2.98
CA ARG A 119 -6.93 12.31 -3.77
C ARG A 119 -6.74 10.82 -4.00
N PHE A 120 -6.77 9.99 -2.97
CA PHE A 120 -6.59 8.53 -3.08
C PHE A 120 -7.63 7.89 -4.00
N HIS A 121 -8.89 8.29 -3.91
CA HIS A 121 -9.94 7.79 -4.79
C HIS A 121 -9.69 8.16 -6.26
N ASN A 122 -9.27 9.40 -6.51
CA ASN A 122 -8.92 9.86 -7.87
C ASN A 122 -7.71 9.10 -8.43
N GLU A 123 -6.68 8.90 -7.63
CA GLU A 123 -5.48 8.15 -8.02
C GLU A 123 -5.79 6.67 -8.24
N MET A 124 -6.61 6.05 -7.40
CA MET A 124 -7.08 4.68 -7.60
C MET A 124 -7.81 4.53 -8.93
N ALA A 125 -8.74 5.43 -9.23
CA ALA A 125 -9.46 5.43 -10.50
C ALA A 125 -8.52 5.62 -11.70
N ALA A 126 -7.55 6.53 -11.57
CA ALA A 126 -6.55 6.78 -12.62
C ALA A 126 -5.66 5.57 -12.88
N ARG A 127 -5.19 4.88 -11.81
CA ARG A 127 -4.36 3.68 -11.92
C ARG A 127 -5.13 2.50 -12.50
N HIS A 128 -6.39 2.30 -12.10
CA HIS A 128 -7.27 1.30 -12.72
C HIS A 128 -7.50 1.59 -14.20
N THR A 129 -7.77 2.84 -14.55
CA THR A 129 -7.97 3.26 -15.95
C THR A 129 -6.72 3.00 -16.79
N TRP A 130 -5.55 3.37 -16.28
CA TRP A 130 -4.28 3.10 -16.95
C TRP A 130 -4.05 1.60 -17.16
N ALA A 131 -4.23 0.78 -16.11
CA ALA A 131 -4.04 -0.66 -16.20
C ALA A 131 -5.01 -1.30 -17.20
N ASN A 132 -6.30 -0.91 -17.16
CA ASN A 132 -7.31 -1.41 -18.09
C ASN A 132 -6.97 -1.06 -19.54
N LYS A 133 -6.53 0.18 -19.79
CA LYS A 133 -6.07 0.61 -21.13
C LYS A 133 -4.89 -0.21 -21.59
N THR A 134 -3.87 -0.39 -20.75
CA THR A 134 -2.66 -1.17 -21.07
C THR A 134 -3.01 -2.63 -21.41
N VAL A 135 -3.92 -3.25 -20.63
CA VAL A 135 -4.39 -4.62 -20.91
C VAL A 135 -5.18 -4.69 -22.22
N VAL A 136 -6.05 -3.73 -22.51
CA VAL A 136 -6.80 -3.69 -23.78
C VAL A 136 -5.85 -3.53 -24.96
N GLU A 137 -4.86 -2.65 -24.86
CA GLU A 137 -3.86 -2.46 -25.91
C GLU A 137 -3.00 -3.72 -26.14
N SER A 138 -2.71 -4.49 -25.09
CA SER A 138 -1.97 -5.75 -25.19
C SER A 138 -2.75 -6.84 -25.92
N ARG A 139 -4.09 -6.85 -25.86
CA ARG A 139 -4.92 -7.84 -26.57
C ARG A 139 -4.70 -7.81 -28.08
N ALA A 140 -4.53 -6.63 -28.66
CA ALA A 140 -4.23 -6.50 -30.09
C ALA A 140 -2.91 -7.19 -30.48
N ILE A 141 -1.97 -7.31 -29.53
CA ILE A 141 -0.71 -8.01 -29.75
C ILE A 141 -0.90 -9.52 -29.69
N LEU A 142 -1.82 -10.00 -28.86
CA LEU A 142 -2.16 -11.42 -28.75
C LEU A 142 -2.87 -11.97 -30.00
N GLU A 143 -3.65 -11.13 -30.70
CA GLU A 143 -4.53 -11.52 -31.82
C GLU A 143 -3.91 -11.33 -33.21
N ARG A 144 -2.58 -11.24 -33.30
CA ARG A 144 -1.89 -11.09 -34.59
C ARG A 144 -2.12 -12.31 -35.50
N PRO A 145 -2.19 -12.10 -36.84
CA PRO A 145 -2.41 -13.18 -37.78
C PRO A 145 -1.27 -14.21 -37.75
N ARG A 146 -1.63 -15.49 -37.80
CA ARG A 146 -0.67 -16.59 -37.90
C ARG A 146 0.05 -16.52 -39.26
N SER A 147 1.37 -16.56 -39.25
CA SER A 147 2.19 -16.52 -40.47
C SER A 147 3.11 -17.71 -40.63
N ILE A 148 3.51 -18.35 -39.56
CA ILE A 148 4.42 -19.49 -39.53
C ILE A 148 3.96 -20.52 -38.54
N VAL A 149 3.95 -21.79 -38.92
CA VAL A 149 3.74 -22.97 -38.07
C VAL A 149 5.06 -23.72 -37.98
N VAL A 150 5.53 -23.91 -36.74
CA VAL A 150 6.76 -24.68 -36.47
C VAL A 150 6.52 -26.16 -36.80
N GLY A 151 7.39 -26.77 -37.55
CA GLY A 151 7.27 -28.14 -38.06
C GLY A 151 6.72 -28.25 -39.47
N ASP A 152 5.86 -27.30 -39.88
CA ASP A 152 5.30 -27.22 -41.24
C ASP A 152 6.07 -26.23 -42.13
N ASP A 153 6.14 -24.96 -41.66
CA ASP A 153 6.74 -23.85 -42.44
C ASP A 153 8.22 -23.60 -42.08
N ALA A 154 8.65 -24.05 -40.90
CA ALA A 154 10.01 -23.91 -40.40
C ALA A 154 10.43 -25.12 -39.54
N PRO A 155 11.68 -25.58 -39.65
CA PRO A 155 12.13 -26.81 -38.99
C PRO A 155 12.24 -26.71 -37.47
N ASN A 156 12.31 -25.53 -36.91
CA ASN A 156 12.40 -25.26 -35.47
C ASN A 156 11.98 -23.84 -35.13
N ILE A 157 11.86 -23.53 -33.85
CA ILE A 157 11.40 -22.21 -33.35
C ILE A 157 12.36 -21.09 -33.81
N SER A 158 13.66 -21.27 -33.70
CA SER A 158 14.64 -20.24 -34.07
C SER A 158 14.55 -19.88 -35.57
N ALA A 159 14.39 -20.86 -36.44
CA ALA A 159 14.17 -20.66 -37.88
C ALA A 159 12.82 -19.96 -38.13
N ALA A 160 11.78 -20.33 -37.39
CA ALA A 160 10.45 -19.71 -37.47
C ALA A 160 10.52 -18.22 -37.09
N ILE A 161 11.14 -17.88 -35.95
CA ILE A 161 11.33 -16.50 -35.50
C ILE A 161 12.17 -15.70 -36.55
N ALA A 162 13.22 -16.32 -37.06
CA ALA A 162 14.06 -15.67 -38.10
C ALA A 162 13.28 -15.34 -39.39
N ALA A 163 12.38 -16.23 -39.81
CA ALA A 163 11.56 -16.05 -41.02
C ALA A 163 10.32 -15.17 -40.80
N ALA A 164 9.80 -15.08 -39.57
CA ALA A 164 8.57 -14.36 -39.25
C ALA A 164 8.67 -12.86 -39.57
N GLN A 165 7.60 -12.32 -40.17
CA GLN A 165 7.46 -10.88 -40.36
C GLN A 165 7.00 -10.21 -39.04
N PRO A 166 7.40 -8.96 -38.75
CA PRO A 166 6.86 -8.22 -37.62
C PRO A 166 5.32 -8.15 -37.65
N ASN A 167 4.72 -8.10 -36.47
CA ASN A 167 3.26 -8.07 -36.27
C ASN A 167 2.52 -9.32 -36.74
N THR A 168 3.18 -10.47 -36.76
CA THR A 168 2.58 -11.78 -37.05
C THR A 168 2.77 -12.77 -35.90
N THR A 169 2.10 -13.90 -35.96
CA THR A 169 2.20 -14.98 -34.97
C THR A 169 2.99 -16.15 -35.51
N VAL A 170 4.00 -16.57 -34.76
CA VAL A 170 4.65 -17.86 -34.86
C VAL A 170 3.88 -18.83 -33.99
N TYR A 171 3.30 -19.86 -34.58
CA TYR A 171 2.51 -20.85 -33.88
C TYR A 171 3.28 -22.16 -33.65
N LEU A 172 3.22 -22.64 -32.42
CA LEU A 172 3.82 -23.90 -32.00
C LEU A 172 2.69 -24.91 -31.78
N PRO A 173 2.55 -25.94 -32.64
CA PRO A 173 1.65 -27.06 -32.38
C PRO A 173 1.91 -27.77 -31.05
N PRO A 174 1.00 -28.66 -30.59
CA PRO A 174 1.28 -29.50 -29.45
C PRO A 174 2.59 -30.27 -29.61
N GLY A 175 3.43 -30.29 -28.57
CA GLY A 175 4.74 -30.94 -28.58
C GLY A 175 5.72 -30.29 -27.61
N THR A 176 6.85 -30.97 -27.40
CA THR A 176 7.96 -30.45 -26.59
C THR A 176 9.04 -29.89 -27.51
N TYR A 177 9.40 -28.65 -27.28
CA TYR A 177 10.40 -27.90 -28.04
C TYR A 177 11.59 -27.59 -27.15
N GLU A 178 12.67 -28.33 -27.36
CA GLU A 178 13.94 -28.08 -26.65
C GLU A 178 14.53 -26.74 -27.10
N THR A 179 14.93 -25.92 -26.14
CA THR A 179 15.49 -24.59 -26.41
C THR A 179 16.62 -24.26 -25.45
N ASP A 180 17.57 -23.47 -25.89
CA ASP A 180 18.67 -22.94 -25.11
C ASP A 180 18.70 -21.43 -25.27
N ASP A 181 18.11 -20.70 -24.28
CA ASP A 181 17.98 -19.23 -24.28
C ASP A 181 17.35 -18.67 -25.57
N LEU A 182 16.10 -19.04 -25.82
CA LEU A 182 15.36 -18.60 -27.01
C LEU A 182 15.20 -17.08 -27.01
N THR A 183 15.95 -16.40 -27.86
CA THR A 183 15.88 -14.94 -27.96
C THR A 183 14.85 -14.51 -28.99
N VAL A 184 13.87 -13.72 -28.58
CA VAL A 184 12.89 -13.06 -29.47
C VAL A 184 13.25 -11.59 -29.59
N ASN A 185 13.72 -11.18 -30.78
CA ASN A 185 14.17 -9.83 -31.10
C ASN A 185 13.33 -9.16 -32.20
N LYS A 186 12.14 -9.65 -32.43
CA LYS A 186 11.14 -9.11 -33.37
C LYS A 186 9.81 -8.93 -32.68
N SER A 187 9.06 -7.90 -33.08
CA SER A 187 7.70 -7.66 -32.59
C SER A 187 6.72 -8.70 -33.12
N ILE A 188 6.75 -9.90 -32.59
CA ILE A 188 5.89 -11.04 -32.97
C ILE A 188 5.13 -11.59 -31.78
N THR A 189 4.14 -12.44 -32.05
CA THR A 189 3.48 -13.28 -31.07
C THR A 189 4.02 -14.69 -31.17
N LEU A 190 4.51 -15.25 -30.07
CA LEU A 190 4.83 -16.67 -29.94
C LEU A 190 3.65 -17.34 -29.23
N ALA A 191 2.93 -18.19 -29.94
CA ALA A 191 1.70 -18.80 -29.45
C ALA A 191 1.76 -20.33 -29.53
N GLY A 192 1.47 -20.98 -28.40
CA GLY A 192 1.26 -22.44 -28.35
C GLY A 192 -0.21 -22.84 -28.45
N ALA A 193 -0.47 -24.11 -28.26
CA ALA A 193 -1.79 -24.75 -28.24
C ALA A 193 -2.31 -24.97 -26.79
N GLY A 194 -1.75 -24.29 -25.80
CA GLY A 194 -2.02 -24.49 -24.39
C GLY A 194 -0.94 -25.35 -23.71
N ASN A 195 -1.29 -26.05 -22.65
CA ASN A 195 -0.36 -26.83 -21.83
C ASN A 195 0.31 -28.01 -22.60
N GLU A 196 -0.23 -28.38 -23.74
CA GLU A 196 0.37 -29.41 -24.61
C GLU A 196 1.56 -28.91 -25.42
N THR A 197 1.75 -27.58 -25.50
CA THR A 197 2.95 -26.95 -26.09
C THR A 197 3.93 -26.62 -24.99
N VAL A 198 5.07 -27.29 -24.97
CA VAL A 198 6.09 -27.13 -23.93
C VAL A 198 7.37 -26.55 -24.51
N LEU A 199 7.81 -25.41 -24.00
CA LEU A 199 9.17 -24.91 -24.21
C LEU A 199 10.04 -25.43 -23.06
N ARG A 200 10.98 -26.30 -23.38
CA ARG A 200 11.87 -26.92 -22.40
C ARG A 200 13.28 -26.39 -22.53
N GLY A 201 13.76 -25.76 -21.47
CA GLY A 201 15.16 -25.37 -21.33
C GLY A 201 16.07 -26.56 -21.04
N ASN A 202 17.36 -26.35 -21.14
CA ASN A 202 18.37 -27.38 -20.86
C ASN A 202 18.84 -27.39 -19.39
N GLY A 203 18.21 -26.62 -18.50
CA GLY A 203 18.57 -26.49 -17.09
C GLY A 203 19.78 -25.60 -16.79
N ASN A 204 20.30 -24.87 -17.75
CA ASN A 204 21.50 -24.05 -17.57
C ASN A 204 21.27 -22.54 -17.71
N ARG A 205 20.12 -22.12 -18.26
CA ARG A 205 19.82 -20.71 -18.57
C ARG A 205 18.33 -20.42 -18.50
N SER A 206 17.99 -19.15 -18.70
CA SER A 206 16.60 -18.75 -18.97
C SER A 206 16.09 -19.39 -20.27
N VAL A 207 14.78 -19.66 -20.31
CA VAL A 207 14.18 -20.36 -21.45
C VAL A 207 13.85 -19.40 -22.60
N VAL A 208 13.23 -18.25 -22.30
CA VAL A 208 12.83 -17.25 -23.31
C VAL A 208 13.30 -15.86 -22.91
N SER A 209 13.94 -15.15 -23.82
CA SER A 209 14.39 -13.75 -23.66
C SER A 209 13.74 -12.82 -24.69
N LEU A 210 12.92 -11.86 -24.25
CA LEU A 210 12.27 -10.85 -25.07
C LEU A 210 13.12 -9.58 -25.08
N ARG A 211 13.58 -9.14 -26.26
CA ARG A 211 14.57 -8.04 -26.39
C ARG A 211 14.15 -6.93 -27.35
N THR A 212 12.88 -6.84 -27.66
CA THR A 212 12.29 -5.74 -28.42
C THR A 212 10.85 -5.53 -27.99
N ASP A 213 10.28 -4.39 -28.35
CA ASP A 213 8.95 -4.00 -27.95
C ASP A 213 7.85 -4.84 -28.60
N ARG A 214 6.70 -4.86 -27.92
CA ARG A 214 5.46 -5.43 -28.47
C ARG A 214 5.58 -6.90 -28.85
N ILE A 215 6.28 -7.69 -28.02
CA ILE A 215 6.29 -9.16 -28.13
C ILE A 215 5.16 -9.73 -27.28
N ALA A 216 4.52 -10.78 -27.77
CA ALA A 216 3.62 -11.60 -26.97
C ALA A 216 4.13 -13.03 -26.85
N VAL A 217 3.96 -13.63 -25.66
CA VAL A 217 4.12 -15.07 -25.41
C VAL A 217 2.82 -15.57 -24.80
N ARG A 218 2.19 -16.57 -25.43
CA ARG A 218 0.90 -17.06 -24.92
C ARG A 218 0.64 -18.55 -25.17
N ASN A 219 -0.28 -19.09 -24.37
CA ASN A 219 -0.85 -20.45 -24.52
C ASN A 219 0.23 -21.53 -24.58
N LEU A 220 1.14 -21.58 -23.64
CA LEU A 220 2.18 -22.60 -23.57
C LEU A 220 2.68 -22.85 -22.14
N ARG A 221 3.41 -23.93 -21.96
CA ARG A 221 4.10 -24.28 -20.72
C ARG A 221 5.62 -24.13 -20.89
N ILE A 222 6.29 -23.73 -19.80
CA ILE A 222 7.75 -23.61 -19.74
C ILE A 222 8.27 -24.46 -18.59
N ASP A 223 9.29 -25.27 -18.85
CA ASP A 223 10.03 -26.04 -17.85
C ASP A 223 11.55 -26.09 -18.23
N GLY A 224 12.36 -26.73 -17.37
CA GLY A 224 13.79 -26.85 -17.61
C GLY A 224 14.57 -25.52 -17.51
N VAL A 225 14.10 -24.62 -16.68
CA VAL A 225 14.78 -23.34 -16.39
C VAL A 225 16.07 -23.62 -15.61
N GLY A 226 17.14 -22.85 -15.87
CA GLY A 226 18.38 -22.92 -15.12
C GLY A 226 18.20 -22.53 -13.65
N ASP A 227 19.13 -22.97 -12.82
CA ASP A 227 19.14 -22.75 -11.37
C ASP A 227 20.08 -21.62 -10.92
N VAL A 228 20.83 -21.02 -11.85
CA VAL A 228 21.62 -19.81 -11.57
C VAL A 228 20.67 -18.65 -11.34
N GLY A 229 20.10 -18.65 -10.15
CA GLY A 229 19.07 -17.71 -9.78
C GLY A 229 19.62 -16.31 -9.70
N SER A 230 20.37 -16.01 -8.72
CA SER A 230 20.90 -14.68 -8.46
C SER A 230 22.41 -14.73 -8.36
N ARG A 231 23.09 -13.67 -8.76
CA ARG A 231 24.54 -13.50 -8.50
C ARG A 231 24.78 -13.21 -7.01
N ARG A 232 24.27 -14.05 -6.11
CA ARG A 232 24.45 -13.91 -4.65
C ARG A 232 25.93 -13.85 -4.24
N LEU A 233 26.79 -14.59 -4.92
CA LEU A 233 28.23 -14.61 -4.65
C LEU A 233 28.89 -13.24 -4.94
N GLU A 234 28.45 -12.54 -5.98
CA GLU A 234 28.93 -11.18 -6.27
C GLU A 234 28.38 -10.13 -5.29
N MET A 235 27.23 -10.38 -4.67
CA MET A 235 26.68 -9.51 -3.63
C MET A 235 27.53 -9.49 -2.36
N GLN A 236 28.10 -10.61 -1.97
CA GLN A 236 28.90 -10.71 -0.73
C GLN A 236 30.22 -9.95 -0.84
N ASN A 237 30.77 -9.83 -2.04
CA ASN A 237 32.10 -9.26 -2.27
C ASN A 237 32.08 -7.91 -3.04
N GLY A 238 30.91 -7.43 -3.47
CA GLY A 238 30.82 -6.25 -4.31
C GLY A 238 30.73 -4.93 -3.55
N SER A 239 31.44 -3.91 -4.03
CA SER A 239 31.43 -2.53 -3.53
C SER A 239 30.22 -1.70 -3.99
N GLY A 240 29.23 -2.30 -4.68
CA GLY A 240 28.05 -1.61 -5.23
C GLY A 240 27.08 -1.10 -4.14
N ASN A 241 26.32 -0.06 -4.49
CA ASN A 241 25.22 0.41 -3.64
C ASN A 241 24.12 -0.65 -3.50
N TRP A 242 23.22 -0.49 -2.54
CA TRP A 242 22.15 -1.45 -2.25
C TRP A 242 21.27 -1.76 -3.47
N THR A 243 20.91 -0.74 -4.25
CA THR A 243 20.12 -0.93 -5.48
C THR A 243 20.80 -1.83 -6.49
N THR A 244 22.11 -1.67 -6.69
CA THR A 244 22.91 -2.53 -7.58
C THR A 244 22.93 -3.96 -7.05
N LYS A 245 23.15 -4.14 -5.74
CA LYS A 245 23.14 -5.47 -5.11
C LYS A 245 21.80 -6.18 -5.28
N VAL A 246 20.68 -5.49 -5.02
CA VAL A 246 19.34 -6.05 -5.20
C VAL A 246 19.08 -6.42 -6.66
N ARG A 247 19.45 -5.56 -7.61
CA ARG A 247 19.31 -5.87 -9.04
C ARG A 247 20.10 -7.11 -9.43
N LEU A 248 21.32 -7.25 -8.97
CA LEU A 248 22.15 -8.43 -9.24
C LEU A 248 21.57 -9.68 -8.59
N ALA A 249 20.99 -9.55 -7.38
CA ALA A 249 20.41 -10.68 -6.67
C ALA A 249 19.13 -11.22 -7.34
N TYR A 250 18.25 -10.32 -7.80
CA TYR A 250 16.90 -10.70 -8.20
C TYR A 250 16.60 -10.44 -9.68
N GLY A 251 17.36 -9.58 -10.35
CA GLY A 251 17.08 -9.16 -11.71
C GLY A 251 17.95 -9.81 -12.79
N TYR A 252 18.97 -10.58 -12.44
CA TYR A 252 19.94 -11.16 -13.40
C TYR A 252 20.12 -12.67 -13.23
N GLY A 253 19.19 -13.32 -12.55
CA GLY A 253 19.13 -14.78 -12.50
C GLY A 253 18.49 -15.38 -13.73
N ASP A 254 18.40 -16.71 -13.73
CA ASP A 254 17.64 -17.44 -14.73
C ASP A 254 16.14 -17.27 -14.49
N ALA A 255 15.38 -17.33 -15.56
CA ALA A 255 13.93 -17.23 -15.52
C ALA A 255 13.26 -18.04 -16.64
N GLY A 256 12.02 -18.40 -16.42
CA GLY A 256 11.19 -18.94 -17.51
C GLY A 256 11.12 -17.93 -18.67
N ILE A 257 10.77 -16.67 -18.35
CA ILE A 257 10.72 -15.58 -19.36
C ILE A 257 11.42 -14.33 -18.81
N ILE A 258 12.27 -13.73 -19.62
CA ILE A 258 12.90 -12.44 -19.37
C ILE A 258 12.37 -11.40 -20.37
N LEU A 259 11.90 -10.25 -19.87
CA LEU A 259 11.69 -9.04 -20.64
C LEU A 259 12.85 -8.08 -20.32
N ASP A 260 13.63 -7.68 -21.31
CA ASP A 260 14.80 -6.82 -21.15
C ASP A 260 14.76 -5.65 -22.13
N GLY A 261 14.19 -4.52 -21.69
CA GLY A 261 13.92 -3.38 -22.55
C GLY A 261 12.89 -3.69 -23.65
N ALA A 262 11.89 -4.52 -23.36
CA ALA A 262 10.85 -4.96 -24.28
C ALA A 262 9.50 -4.31 -23.90
N ASP A 263 9.37 -3.01 -24.14
CA ASP A 263 8.18 -2.22 -23.78
C ASP A 263 6.90 -2.76 -24.43
N SER A 264 5.77 -2.57 -23.77
CA SER A 264 4.44 -2.95 -24.26
C SER A 264 4.33 -4.43 -24.66
N SER A 265 5.10 -5.31 -24.03
CA SER A 265 5.05 -6.75 -24.26
C SER A 265 4.05 -7.43 -23.31
N VAL A 266 3.54 -8.59 -23.72
CA VAL A 266 2.52 -9.32 -22.95
C VAL A 266 2.87 -10.80 -22.82
N ILE A 267 2.71 -11.30 -21.59
CA ILE A 267 2.77 -12.74 -21.27
C ILE A 267 1.38 -13.10 -20.77
N SER A 268 0.71 -14.02 -21.47
CA SER A 268 -0.66 -14.42 -21.15
C SER A 268 -0.88 -15.93 -21.31
N ASP A 269 -1.66 -16.51 -20.41
CA ASP A 269 -2.01 -17.93 -20.46
C ASP A 269 -0.77 -18.86 -20.52
N VAL A 270 0.23 -18.58 -19.68
CA VAL A 270 1.49 -19.31 -19.60
C VAL A 270 1.62 -19.99 -18.24
N SER A 271 2.03 -21.27 -18.23
CA SER A 271 2.40 -21.99 -17.02
C SER A 271 3.92 -22.19 -16.97
N ILE A 272 4.53 -21.88 -15.83
CA ILE A 272 5.99 -21.98 -15.63
C ILE A 272 6.27 -22.82 -14.38
N GLU A 273 7.12 -23.83 -14.51
CA GLU A 273 7.62 -24.62 -13.39
C GLU A 273 9.13 -24.40 -13.24
N THR A 274 9.57 -23.88 -12.08
CA THR A 274 10.98 -23.48 -11.90
C THR A 274 11.36 -23.30 -10.44
N ASN A 275 12.59 -23.66 -10.09
CA ASN A 275 13.21 -23.23 -8.82
C ASN A 275 13.91 -21.85 -8.93
N ALA A 276 14.06 -21.31 -10.14
CA ALA A 276 14.53 -19.95 -10.40
C ALA A 276 13.35 -18.96 -10.44
N SER A 277 13.50 -17.80 -11.09
CA SER A 277 12.38 -16.88 -11.25
C SER A 277 11.43 -17.34 -12.36
N GLY A 278 10.14 -17.17 -12.17
CA GLY A 278 9.16 -17.39 -13.24
C GLY A 278 9.32 -16.38 -14.36
N ILE A 279 9.13 -15.11 -14.03
CA ILE A 279 9.23 -13.98 -14.98
C ILE A 279 10.11 -12.89 -14.39
N ILE A 280 11.03 -12.35 -15.19
CA ILE A 280 11.83 -11.17 -14.87
C ILE A 280 11.55 -10.07 -15.89
N ASN A 281 10.96 -8.98 -15.44
CA ASN A 281 10.82 -7.75 -16.22
C ASN A 281 11.86 -6.73 -15.78
N ARG A 282 12.82 -6.43 -16.67
CA ARG A 282 13.81 -5.37 -16.51
C ARG A 282 13.53 -4.24 -17.47
N LYS A 283 13.12 -3.07 -16.94
CA LYS A 283 12.95 -1.83 -17.71
C LYS A 283 12.00 -1.94 -18.92
N SER A 284 11.07 -2.90 -18.90
CA SER A 284 10.08 -3.06 -19.97
C SER A 284 8.75 -2.47 -19.50
N ASN A 285 8.54 -1.20 -19.83
CA ASN A 285 7.36 -0.43 -19.41
C ASN A 285 6.09 -0.88 -20.16
N GLN A 286 4.94 -0.61 -19.56
CA GLN A 286 3.63 -0.93 -20.13
C GLN A 286 3.45 -2.42 -20.48
N SER A 287 4.27 -3.29 -19.87
CA SER A 287 4.16 -4.73 -20.06
C SER A 287 3.07 -5.31 -19.18
N VAL A 288 2.47 -6.40 -19.64
CA VAL A 288 1.35 -7.07 -18.97
C VAL A 288 1.73 -8.53 -18.72
N ILE A 289 1.55 -8.97 -17.47
CA ILE A 289 1.58 -10.38 -17.03
C ILE A 289 0.14 -10.70 -16.63
N ASP A 290 -0.52 -11.55 -17.41
CA ASP A 290 -1.95 -11.80 -17.32
C ASP A 290 -2.25 -13.31 -17.39
N ASN A 291 -3.03 -13.84 -16.45
CA ASN A 291 -3.40 -15.25 -16.41
C ASN A 291 -2.19 -16.20 -16.51
N VAL A 292 -1.15 -15.93 -15.74
CA VAL A 292 0.06 -16.75 -15.68
C VAL A 292 0.04 -17.57 -14.39
N THR A 293 0.47 -18.84 -14.48
CA THR A 293 0.68 -19.68 -13.32
C THR A 293 2.17 -20.00 -13.17
N VAL A 294 2.75 -19.70 -12.01
CA VAL A 294 4.14 -20.07 -11.70
C VAL A 294 4.15 -21.00 -10.48
N TYR A 295 4.77 -22.15 -10.66
CA TYR A 295 5.09 -23.07 -9.57
C TYR A 295 6.58 -22.94 -9.24
N GLY A 296 6.88 -22.43 -8.05
CA GLY A 296 8.23 -22.22 -7.54
C GLY A 296 8.75 -23.42 -6.73
N ALA A 297 9.92 -23.26 -6.12
CA ALA A 297 10.47 -24.26 -5.20
C ALA A 297 9.61 -24.38 -3.94
N ALA A 298 9.46 -25.59 -3.42
CA ALA A 298 8.65 -25.88 -2.22
C ALA A 298 9.14 -25.15 -0.95
N THR A 299 10.41 -24.72 -0.94
CA THR A 299 10.97 -23.93 0.17
C THR A 299 11.40 -22.55 -0.32
N SER A 300 11.08 -21.53 0.44
CA SER A 300 11.41 -20.14 0.09
C SER A 300 12.92 -19.85 0.04
N ASP A 301 13.74 -20.66 0.68
CA ASP A 301 15.21 -20.48 0.68
C ASP A 301 15.85 -20.98 -0.62
N ASP A 302 15.25 -21.97 -1.25
CA ASP A 302 15.68 -22.57 -2.51
C ASP A 302 15.03 -21.92 -3.74
N GLY A 303 13.97 -21.13 -3.51
CA GLY A 303 13.20 -20.49 -4.56
C GLY A 303 13.59 -19.04 -4.85
N PHE A 304 13.09 -18.56 -5.99
CA PHE A 304 13.15 -17.17 -6.39
C PHE A 304 11.72 -16.63 -6.60
N MET A 305 11.58 -15.54 -7.36
CA MET A 305 10.33 -14.80 -7.46
C MET A 305 9.40 -15.40 -8.52
N GLY A 306 8.11 -15.45 -8.24
CA GLY A 306 7.12 -15.78 -9.27
C GLY A 306 7.18 -14.76 -10.41
N ALA A 307 7.03 -13.49 -10.11
CA ALA A 307 7.24 -12.39 -11.05
C ALA A 307 8.09 -11.29 -10.41
N THR A 308 9.09 -10.80 -11.12
CA THR A 308 9.97 -9.70 -10.71
C THR A 308 9.80 -8.52 -11.67
N VAL A 309 9.54 -7.31 -11.16
CA VAL A 309 9.46 -6.07 -11.96
C VAL A 309 10.48 -5.07 -11.44
N ILE A 310 11.45 -4.70 -12.28
CA ILE A 310 12.57 -3.82 -11.91
C ILE A 310 12.65 -2.62 -12.85
N GLY A 311 12.46 -1.41 -12.30
CA GLY A 311 12.60 -0.15 -13.01
C GLY A 311 11.65 -0.02 -14.22
N ALA A 312 10.45 -0.58 -14.08
CA ALA A 312 9.43 -0.60 -15.12
C ALA A 312 8.03 -0.42 -14.50
N ARG A 313 7.17 0.31 -15.18
CA ARG A 313 5.75 0.38 -14.84
C ARG A 313 4.98 -0.70 -15.58
N SER A 314 4.38 -1.64 -14.86
CA SER A 314 3.76 -2.85 -15.45
C SER A 314 2.45 -3.21 -14.77
N VAL A 315 1.68 -4.10 -15.42
CA VAL A 315 0.48 -4.72 -14.85
C VAL A 315 0.77 -6.20 -14.60
N VAL A 316 0.53 -6.67 -13.37
CA VAL A 316 0.53 -8.10 -13.00
C VAL A 316 -0.86 -8.43 -12.49
N GLN A 317 -1.60 -9.24 -13.22
CA GLN A 317 -2.99 -9.51 -12.87
C GLN A 317 -3.45 -10.92 -13.18
N ASP A 318 -4.56 -11.32 -12.50
CA ASP A 318 -5.29 -12.55 -12.76
C ASP A 318 -4.40 -13.81 -12.77
N SER A 319 -3.26 -13.76 -12.07
CA SER A 319 -2.20 -14.76 -12.11
C SER A 319 -2.10 -15.52 -10.78
N THR A 320 -1.51 -16.70 -10.83
CA THR A 320 -1.34 -17.60 -9.68
C THR A 320 0.15 -17.86 -9.46
N PHE A 321 0.62 -17.60 -8.24
CA PHE A 321 1.99 -17.85 -7.82
C PHE A 321 1.98 -18.79 -6.62
N VAL A 322 2.57 -19.96 -6.79
CA VAL A 322 2.60 -21.02 -5.77
C VAL A 322 4.03 -21.28 -5.36
N ASP A 323 4.28 -21.23 -4.07
CA ASP A 323 5.60 -21.47 -3.48
C ASP A 323 6.69 -20.48 -3.98
N GLY A 324 7.93 -20.91 -4.03
CA GLY A 324 9.07 -20.04 -4.34
C GLY A 324 9.40 -19.09 -3.20
N ARG A 325 10.04 -17.97 -3.50
CA ARG A 325 10.45 -17.00 -2.47
C ARG A 325 9.41 -15.92 -2.26
N ASP A 326 9.15 -15.09 -3.24
CA ASP A 326 8.08 -14.08 -3.22
C ASP A 326 7.20 -14.25 -4.47
N GLY A 327 5.90 -14.14 -4.33
CA GLY A 327 4.98 -14.27 -5.47
C GLY A 327 5.22 -13.16 -6.50
N VAL A 328 5.08 -11.89 -6.09
CA VAL A 328 5.39 -10.71 -6.92
C VAL A 328 6.38 -9.81 -6.18
N TYR A 329 7.52 -9.53 -6.80
CA TYR A 329 8.54 -8.63 -6.29
C TYR A 329 8.68 -7.39 -7.18
N THR A 330 8.67 -6.20 -6.60
CA THR A 330 8.91 -4.95 -7.33
C THR A 330 10.11 -4.20 -6.77
N HIS A 331 10.87 -3.53 -7.65
CA HIS A 331 11.97 -2.68 -7.27
C HIS A 331 12.04 -1.45 -8.17
N ARG A 332 11.75 -0.25 -7.62
CA ARG A 332 11.64 0.99 -8.40
C ARG A 332 10.72 0.84 -9.64
N ALA A 333 9.60 0.16 -9.42
CA ALA A 333 8.60 -0.12 -10.43
C ALA A 333 7.39 0.82 -10.26
N ASP A 334 7.66 2.10 -10.10
CA ASP A 334 6.68 3.12 -9.75
C ASP A 334 5.46 3.12 -10.67
N GLY A 335 4.29 3.27 -10.08
CA GLY A 335 3.02 3.31 -10.78
C GLY A 335 2.52 1.96 -11.30
N SER A 336 3.16 0.84 -10.95
CA SER A 336 2.70 -0.50 -11.31
C SER A 336 1.37 -0.85 -10.66
N VAL A 337 0.63 -1.76 -11.30
CA VAL A 337 -0.65 -2.28 -10.81
C VAL A 337 -0.55 -3.79 -10.64
N ILE A 338 -0.74 -4.29 -9.42
CA ILE A 338 -0.74 -5.70 -9.04
C ILE A 338 -2.11 -6.04 -8.53
N ARG A 339 -2.90 -6.81 -9.28
CA ARG A 339 -4.30 -7.01 -8.94
C ARG A 339 -4.85 -8.39 -9.27
N ARG A 340 -5.79 -8.87 -8.44
CA ARG A 340 -6.53 -10.12 -8.62
C ARG A 340 -5.65 -11.35 -8.81
N ASN A 341 -4.47 -11.34 -8.17
CA ASN A 341 -3.59 -12.47 -8.16
C ASN A 341 -3.89 -13.40 -6.98
N GLN A 342 -3.58 -14.68 -7.14
CA GLN A 342 -3.59 -15.69 -6.11
C GLN A 342 -2.13 -16.03 -5.74
N LEU A 343 -1.82 -15.98 -4.45
CA LEU A 343 -0.46 -16.11 -3.92
C LEU A 343 -0.52 -17.15 -2.79
N GLU A 344 0.18 -18.25 -2.93
CA GLU A 344 0.15 -19.34 -1.96
C GLU A 344 1.56 -19.84 -1.65
N GLY A 345 1.85 -20.05 -0.37
CA GLY A 345 3.19 -20.45 0.06
C GLY A 345 4.25 -19.36 -0.12
N GLY A 346 5.51 -19.73 0.09
CA GLY A 346 6.62 -18.81 -0.06
C GLY A 346 6.80 -17.83 1.11
N ARG A 347 7.76 -16.90 0.93
CA ARG A 347 8.12 -15.92 1.96
C ARG A 347 7.15 -14.74 2.00
N TYR A 348 6.90 -14.09 0.87
CA TYR A 348 5.97 -12.98 0.76
C TYR A 348 5.07 -13.13 -0.47
N GLY A 349 3.80 -12.82 -0.31
CA GLY A 349 2.87 -12.76 -1.45
C GLY A 349 3.26 -11.64 -2.40
N ILE A 350 3.26 -10.40 -1.93
CA ILE A 350 3.68 -9.22 -2.69
C ILE A 350 4.73 -8.46 -1.87
N HIS A 351 5.87 -8.17 -2.50
CA HIS A 351 6.99 -7.48 -1.89
C HIS A 351 7.38 -6.25 -2.72
N GLU A 352 7.07 -5.07 -2.23
CA GLU A 352 7.42 -3.79 -2.86
C GLU A 352 8.65 -3.18 -2.19
N MET A 353 9.68 -2.88 -2.99
CA MET A 353 10.92 -2.28 -2.51
C MET A 353 11.26 -1.01 -3.32
N TYR A 354 11.39 0.13 -2.64
CA TYR A 354 11.61 1.46 -3.27
C TYR A 354 10.58 1.77 -4.38
N THR A 355 9.35 1.27 -4.26
CA THR A 355 8.34 1.36 -5.30
C THR A 355 7.17 2.21 -4.82
N SER A 356 6.98 3.36 -5.44
CA SER A 356 5.96 4.35 -5.11
C SER A 356 4.81 4.35 -6.11
N HIS A 357 3.69 5.01 -5.75
CA HIS A 357 2.55 5.20 -6.65
C HIS A 357 1.93 3.89 -7.17
N THR A 358 2.03 2.79 -6.44
CA THR A 358 1.47 1.49 -6.85
C THR A 358 0.00 1.34 -6.49
N LEU A 359 -0.66 0.42 -7.18
CA LEU A 359 -1.96 -0.10 -6.80
C LEU A 359 -1.86 -1.61 -6.60
N VAL A 360 -1.94 -2.05 -5.36
CA VAL A 360 -2.02 -3.46 -4.96
C VAL A 360 -3.47 -3.75 -4.56
N ALA A 361 -4.23 -4.39 -5.45
CA ALA A 361 -5.68 -4.45 -5.27
C ALA A 361 -6.29 -5.84 -5.48
N ASN A 362 -7.18 -6.24 -4.56
CA ASN A 362 -7.98 -7.46 -4.69
C ASN A 362 -7.13 -8.73 -4.92
N ASN A 363 -5.93 -8.80 -4.34
CA ASN A 363 -5.14 -10.01 -4.35
C ASN A 363 -5.53 -10.91 -3.18
N THR A 364 -5.35 -12.21 -3.36
CA THR A 364 -5.58 -13.22 -2.33
C THR A 364 -4.24 -13.86 -1.98
N ALA A 365 -3.84 -13.82 -0.70
CA ALA A 365 -2.63 -14.48 -0.22
C ALA A 365 -2.98 -15.50 0.87
N ARG A 366 -2.43 -16.72 0.76
CA ARG A 366 -2.70 -17.85 1.66
C ARG A 366 -1.39 -18.51 2.08
N ASN A 367 -1.26 -18.77 3.38
CA ASN A 367 -0.14 -19.55 3.92
C ASN A 367 1.24 -19.04 3.49
N VAL A 368 1.39 -17.73 3.36
CA VAL A 368 2.66 -17.04 3.05
C VAL A 368 3.34 -16.55 4.33
N GLY A 369 4.64 -16.34 4.31
CA GLY A 369 5.32 -15.70 5.44
C GLY A 369 4.80 -14.28 5.70
N GLY A 370 4.44 -13.52 4.67
CA GLY A 370 3.74 -12.25 4.76
C GLY A 370 2.92 -11.94 3.51
N GLY A 371 1.73 -11.36 3.69
CA GLY A 371 0.81 -11.06 2.58
C GLY A 371 1.32 -9.96 1.66
N VAL A 372 1.37 -8.74 2.16
CA VAL A 372 1.88 -7.57 1.43
C VAL A 372 2.93 -6.86 2.28
N LEU A 373 4.14 -6.80 1.78
CA LEU A 373 5.27 -6.10 2.39
C LEU A 373 5.66 -4.90 1.54
N VAL A 374 5.61 -3.70 2.12
CA VAL A 374 6.05 -2.45 1.49
C VAL A 374 7.28 -1.94 2.24
N MET A 375 8.43 -1.83 1.58
CA MET A 375 9.70 -1.49 2.22
C MET A 375 10.37 -0.23 1.64
N THR A 376 11.24 0.36 2.45
CA THR A 376 12.19 1.40 2.04
C THR A 376 11.60 2.78 1.75
N GLY A 377 10.54 3.13 2.49
CA GLY A 377 10.00 4.49 2.53
C GLY A 377 9.38 5.02 1.24
N PRO A 378 8.57 4.21 0.50
CA PRO A 378 7.86 4.70 -0.67
C PRO A 378 6.70 5.64 -0.29
N THR A 379 6.12 6.29 -1.29
CA THR A 379 4.99 7.21 -1.11
C THR A 379 3.84 6.88 -2.05
N ASP A 380 2.65 7.32 -1.66
CA ASP A 380 1.44 7.26 -2.49
C ASP A 380 1.08 5.84 -2.97
N ASN A 381 1.32 4.80 -2.17
CA ASN A 381 0.88 3.45 -2.48
C ASN A 381 -0.57 3.23 -2.04
N LEU A 382 -1.32 2.50 -2.84
CA LEU A 382 -2.72 2.13 -2.59
C LEU A 382 -2.81 0.60 -2.45
N VAL A 383 -3.05 0.11 -1.24
CA VAL A 383 -3.18 -1.32 -0.92
C VAL A 383 -4.61 -1.58 -0.50
N ILE A 384 -5.44 -2.10 -1.40
CA ILE A 384 -6.89 -2.03 -1.26
C ILE A 384 -7.56 -3.38 -1.57
N GLY A 385 -8.44 -3.83 -0.68
CA GLY A 385 -9.29 -4.99 -0.91
C GLY A 385 -8.55 -6.33 -0.99
N ASN A 386 -7.32 -6.43 -0.45
CA ASN A 386 -6.59 -7.68 -0.44
C ASN A 386 -7.08 -8.59 0.69
N ASP A 387 -7.08 -9.89 0.46
CA ASP A 387 -7.50 -10.92 1.40
C ASP A 387 -6.31 -11.80 1.77
N VAL A 388 -5.80 -11.65 3.01
CA VAL A 388 -4.62 -12.39 3.50
C VAL A 388 -4.99 -13.27 4.68
N ARG A 389 -4.70 -14.58 4.57
CA ARG A 389 -5.07 -15.54 5.62
C ARG A 389 -4.00 -16.58 5.87
N GLY A 390 -3.92 -17.04 7.15
CA GLY A 390 -3.04 -18.12 7.56
C GLY A 390 -1.56 -17.81 7.38
N SER A 391 -1.18 -16.54 7.47
CA SER A 391 0.15 -16.03 7.13
C SER A 391 0.88 -15.53 8.37
N GLY A 392 2.19 -15.37 8.29
CA GLY A 392 2.95 -14.77 9.39
C GLY A 392 2.51 -13.33 9.66
N PHE A 393 2.17 -12.57 8.61
CA PHE A 393 1.51 -11.28 8.73
C PHE A 393 0.62 -10.97 7.51
N GLY A 394 -0.39 -10.11 7.72
CA GLY A 394 -1.24 -9.64 6.66
C GLY A 394 -0.57 -8.53 5.82
N ILE A 395 -0.43 -7.32 6.37
CA ILE A 395 0.17 -6.18 5.68
C ILE A 395 1.19 -5.50 6.60
N ASP A 396 2.43 -5.36 6.13
CA ASP A 396 3.50 -4.60 6.80
C ASP A 396 3.94 -3.43 5.91
N PRO A 397 3.37 -2.24 6.11
CA PRO A 397 3.68 -1.07 5.31
C PRO A 397 4.86 -0.28 5.86
N ALA A 398 5.63 0.33 4.96
CA ALA A 398 6.57 1.39 5.28
C ALA A 398 6.36 2.56 4.32
N GLY A 399 6.75 3.76 4.71
CA GLY A 399 6.62 4.94 3.85
C GLY A 399 5.54 5.91 4.32
N SER A 400 5.09 6.76 3.42
CA SER A 400 4.18 7.86 3.76
C SER A 400 3.11 8.10 2.69
N ASP A 401 2.12 8.92 3.07
CA ASP A 401 1.08 9.40 2.16
C ASP A 401 0.32 8.28 1.42
N SER A 402 0.25 7.09 2.00
CA SER A 402 -0.31 5.88 1.41
C SER A 402 -1.67 5.52 2.00
N PHE A 403 -2.43 4.71 1.26
CA PHE A 403 -3.80 4.32 1.62
C PHE A 403 -3.93 2.79 1.69
N TYR A 404 -4.30 2.31 2.86
CA TYR A 404 -4.51 0.90 3.18
C TYR A 404 -5.98 0.71 3.56
N ALA A 405 -6.80 0.15 2.66
CA ALA A 405 -8.23 0.12 2.87
C ALA A 405 -8.91 -1.16 2.42
N ASN A 406 -10.03 -1.49 3.10
CA ASN A 406 -10.88 -2.64 2.75
C ASN A 406 -10.12 -3.97 2.68
N ASN A 407 -8.99 -4.12 3.37
CA ASN A 407 -8.24 -5.37 3.39
C ASN A 407 -8.82 -6.31 4.47
N VAL A 408 -8.86 -7.61 4.17
CA VAL A 408 -9.35 -8.66 5.06
C VAL A 408 -8.18 -9.51 5.52
N LEU A 409 -7.87 -9.47 6.82
CA LEU A 409 -6.67 -10.04 7.42
C LEU A 409 -7.07 -11.03 8.51
N VAL A 410 -6.96 -12.33 8.23
CA VAL A 410 -7.57 -13.39 9.05
C VAL A 410 -6.57 -14.49 9.39
N ASN A 411 -6.52 -14.90 10.65
CA ASN A 411 -5.67 -16.00 11.14
C ASN A 411 -4.18 -15.81 10.79
N ASN A 412 -3.66 -14.58 10.93
CA ASN A 412 -2.24 -14.28 10.73
C ASN A 412 -1.53 -14.09 12.07
N GLY A 413 -0.21 -14.19 12.10
CA GLY A 413 0.57 -13.84 13.29
C GLY A 413 0.34 -12.38 13.69
N TYR A 414 0.27 -11.44 12.74
CA TYR A 414 -0.38 -10.15 12.95
C TYR A 414 -1.15 -9.71 11.70
N GLY A 415 -2.30 -9.05 11.93
CA GLY A 415 -3.13 -8.58 10.82
C GLY A 415 -2.43 -7.48 10.04
N MET A 416 -2.13 -6.35 10.69
CA MET A 416 -1.50 -5.21 10.04
C MET A 416 -0.55 -4.48 10.97
N ARG A 417 0.50 -3.89 10.42
CA ARG A 417 1.32 -2.89 11.11
C ARG A 417 0.86 -1.48 10.71
N ALA A 418 0.47 -0.66 11.67
CA ALA A 418 0.14 0.75 11.44
C ALA A 418 1.39 1.60 11.72
N THR A 419 2.17 1.90 10.69
CA THR A 419 3.45 2.59 10.77
C THR A 419 3.61 3.63 9.66
N GLY A 420 4.78 4.26 9.55
CA GLY A 420 5.04 5.33 8.59
C GLY A 420 4.40 6.65 8.99
N GLN A 421 4.22 7.56 8.03
CA GLN A 421 3.74 8.91 8.27
C GLN A 421 2.62 9.29 7.29
N GLN A 422 1.59 9.97 7.81
CA GLN A 422 0.48 10.47 7.00
C GLN A 422 -0.23 9.39 6.17
N ASN A 423 -0.19 8.16 6.62
CA ASN A 423 -0.93 7.05 6.02
C ASN A 423 -2.36 7.01 6.55
N ALA A 424 -3.28 6.57 5.70
CA ALA A 424 -4.66 6.34 6.07
C ALA A 424 -4.97 4.84 6.05
N TYR A 425 -5.45 4.32 7.19
CA TYR A 425 -5.85 2.94 7.40
C TYR A 425 -7.36 2.94 7.68
N LEU A 426 -8.16 2.60 6.67
CA LEU A 426 -9.61 2.72 6.73
C LEU A 426 -10.31 1.43 6.30
N ASP A 427 -11.41 1.12 6.96
CA ASP A 427 -12.31 0.04 6.55
C ASP A 427 -11.61 -1.34 6.44
N ASN A 428 -10.51 -1.56 7.17
CA ASN A 428 -9.84 -2.85 7.19
C ASN A 428 -10.44 -3.75 8.26
N ILE A 429 -10.35 -5.05 8.04
CA ILE A 429 -10.88 -6.09 8.92
C ILE A 429 -9.73 -6.96 9.38
N ALA A 430 -9.44 -6.96 10.69
CA ALA A 430 -8.43 -7.83 11.31
C ALA A 430 -9.13 -8.77 12.28
N VAL A 431 -9.23 -10.05 11.92
CA VAL A 431 -10.02 -11.05 12.65
C VAL A 431 -9.17 -12.27 12.97
N SER A 432 -9.22 -12.72 14.22
CA SER A 432 -8.60 -13.98 14.68
C SER A 432 -7.09 -14.07 14.38
N ASN A 433 -6.37 -12.94 14.43
CA ASN A 433 -4.92 -12.94 14.38
C ASN A 433 -4.33 -13.06 15.80
N ASP A 434 -3.05 -13.49 15.94
CA ASP A 434 -2.39 -13.44 17.26
C ASP A 434 -2.34 -11.97 17.73
N ILE A 435 -2.03 -11.04 16.82
CA ILE A 435 -2.11 -9.60 17.05
C ILE A 435 -2.94 -8.98 15.93
N GLY A 436 -4.02 -8.29 16.27
CA GLY A 436 -4.84 -7.59 15.28
C GLY A 436 -4.01 -6.52 14.56
N ILE A 437 -3.54 -5.51 15.31
CA ILE A 437 -2.76 -4.40 14.79
C ILE A 437 -1.49 -4.18 15.61
N ARG A 438 -0.35 -4.08 14.93
CA ARG A 438 0.89 -3.54 15.49
C ARG A 438 0.97 -2.04 15.26
N ALA A 439 0.98 -1.26 16.34
CA ALA A 439 1.16 0.19 16.26
C ALA A 439 2.67 0.53 16.28
N GLY A 440 3.20 0.99 15.16
CA GLY A 440 4.63 1.29 14.98
C GLY A 440 5.14 2.48 15.78
N GLU A 441 6.46 2.67 15.78
CA GLU A 441 7.20 3.55 16.70
C GLU A 441 6.98 5.05 16.49
N ILE A 442 6.63 5.50 15.29
CA ILE A 442 6.90 6.89 14.88
C ILE A 442 5.70 7.81 15.04
N ALA A 443 5.98 9.10 14.90
CA ALA A 443 5.08 10.21 15.13
C ALA A 443 3.64 9.93 14.69
N PRO A 444 2.65 10.22 15.53
CA PRO A 444 1.25 9.87 15.32
C PRO A 444 0.60 10.78 14.27
N SER A 445 0.98 10.61 13.03
CA SER A 445 0.44 11.36 11.89
C SER A 445 -0.48 10.52 11.00
N ASN A 446 -0.71 9.26 11.38
CA ASN A 446 -1.55 8.34 10.64
C ASN A 446 -3.01 8.44 11.10
N TRP A 447 -3.93 8.26 10.16
CA TRP A 447 -5.35 8.06 10.46
C TRP A 447 -5.66 6.57 10.49
N PHE A 448 -6.23 6.12 11.60
CA PHE A 448 -6.69 4.73 11.78
C PHE A 448 -8.13 4.77 12.28
N ILE A 449 -9.09 4.67 11.36
CA ILE A 449 -10.53 4.83 11.64
C ILE A 449 -11.36 3.86 10.81
N ARG A 450 -12.56 3.56 11.29
CA ARG A 450 -13.54 2.70 10.61
C ARG A 450 -13.04 1.27 10.37
N ASN A 451 -12.03 0.81 11.13
CA ASN A 451 -11.57 -0.57 11.01
C ASN A 451 -12.32 -1.47 12.02
N ASP A 452 -12.48 -2.72 11.64
CA ASP A 452 -12.99 -3.77 12.50
C ASP A 452 -11.84 -4.66 12.99
N VAL A 453 -11.55 -4.61 14.28
CA VAL A 453 -10.45 -5.35 14.92
C VAL A 453 -11.05 -6.24 15.99
N VAL A 454 -11.27 -7.52 15.65
CA VAL A 454 -12.09 -8.42 16.49
C VAL A 454 -11.49 -9.81 16.64
N ASP A 455 -11.79 -10.47 17.73
CA ASP A 455 -11.41 -11.86 18.01
C ASP A 455 -9.90 -12.16 17.90
N ASN A 456 -9.05 -11.13 18.00
CA ASN A 456 -7.60 -11.35 18.01
C ASN A 456 -7.13 -11.65 19.44
N ASP A 457 -6.06 -12.43 19.63
CA ASP A 457 -5.52 -12.70 20.96
C ASP A 457 -5.10 -11.40 21.64
N LYS A 458 -4.51 -10.48 20.87
CA LYS A 458 -4.32 -9.09 21.26
C LYS A 458 -4.91 -8.19 20.18
N GLN A 459 -5.83 -7.31 20.55
CA GLN A 459 -6.38 -6.36 19.58
C GLN A 459 -5.30 -5.42 19.04
N VAL A 460 -4.45 -4.90 19.92
CA VAL A 460 -3.34 -4.01 19.57
C VAL A 460 -2.10 -4.31 20.39
N GLU A 461 -0.97 -4.37 19.74
CA GLU A 461 0.36 -4.27 20.35
C GLU A 461 1.02 -2.96 19.92
N SER A 462 1.50 -2.16 20.88
CA SER A 462 2.15 -0.89 20.56
C SER A 462 3.65 -0.94 20.83
N GLU A 463 4.43 -0.47 19.89
CA GLU A 463 5.83 -0.15 20.09
C GLU A 463 5.99 1.14 20.93
N LEU A 464 7.20 1.37 21.44
CA LEU A 464 7.50 2.58 22.21
C LEU A 464 7.18 3.84 21.40
N GLY A 465 6.75 4.88 22.07
CA GLY A 465 6.43 6.15 21.44
C GLY A 465 5.28 6.89 22.13
N PRO A 466 4.86 8.03 21.60
CA PRO A 466 3.76 8.79 22.14
C PRO A 466 2.42 8.05 22.00
N LEU A 467 1.44 8.45 22.80
CA LEU A 467 0.07 7.95 22.67
C LEU A 467 -0.45 8.23 21.25
N ARG A 468 -1.05 7.24 20.62
CA ARG A 468 -1.67 7.32 19.29
C ARG A 468 -3.18 7.42 19.46
N THR A 469 -3.78 8.46 18.93
CA THR A 469 -5.23 8.63 18.92
C THR A 469 -5.80 8.09 17.60
N TRP A 470 -6.55 7.00 17.69
CA TRP A 470 -7.17 6.33 16.55
C TRP A 470 -8.64 6.68 16.42
N THR A 471 -8.89 7.98 16.44
CA THR A 471 -10.20 8.61 16.24
C THR A 471 -10.00 9.89 15.46
N HIS A 472 -10.87 10.18 14.53
CA HIS A 472 -10.88 11.43 13.79
C HIS A 472 -12.29 11.98 13.70
N ARG A 473 -12.51 13.21 14.20
CA ARG A 473 -13.82 13.89 14.19
C ARG A 473 -14.97 13.01 14.70
N GLY A 474 -14.76 12.30 15.81
CA GLY A 474 -15.75 11.42 16.41
C GLY A 474 -15.98 10.09 15.69
N ILE A 475 -15.14 9.76 14.71
CA ILE A 475 -15.16 8.47 14.02
C ILE A 475 -13.99 7.64 14.53
N GLY A 476 -14.28 6.53 15.22
CA GLY A 476 -13.30 5.55 15.70
C GLY A 476 -13.37 4.22 14.96
N ASN A 477 -13.09 3.14 15.69
CA ASN A 477 -13.05 1.78 15.16
C ASN A 477 -13.99 0.86 15.97
N TYR A 478 -14.28 -0.30 15.43
CA TYR A 478 -14.96 -1.37 16.15
C TYR A 478 -13.93 -2.37 16.70
N TRP A 479 -14.07 -2.71 17.99
CA TRP A 479 -13.10 -3.52 18.73
C TRP A 479 -13.69 -4.85 19.24
N GLY A 480 -14.77 -5.29 18.63
CA GLY A 480 -15.57 -6.40 19.12
C GLY A 480 -16.60 -5.94 20.16
N ASP A 481 -17.31 -6.90 20.75
CA ASP A 481 -18.34 -6.64 21.74
C ASP A 481 -17.70 -6.24 23.08
N LEU A 482 -17.38 -4.95 23.20
CA LEU A 482 -16.83 -4.41 24.42
C LEU A 482 -17.94 -4.29 25.49
N PRO A 483 -17.66 -4.62 26.77
CA PRO A 483 -18.62 -4.45 27.85
C PRO A 483 -18.66 -2.96 28.29
N LEU A 484 -18.93 -2.08 27.36
CA LEU A 484 -19.08 -0.64 27.54
C LEU A 484 -20.55 -0.24 27.34
N VAL A 485 -20.91 0.98 27.74
CA VAL A 485 -22.27 1.50 27.64
C VAL A 485 -22.35 2.50 26.50
N ASP A 486 -23.39 2.40 25.73
CA ASP A 486 -23.88 3.38 24.75
C ASP A 486 -25.28 3.78 25.23
N ALA A 487 -25.35 4.80 26.08
CA ALA A 487 -26.58 5.13 26.79
C ALA A 487 -27.59 5.93 25.95
N ASP A 488 -27.11 6.59 24.94
CA ASP A 488 -27.93 7.40 24.00
C ASP A 488 -28.20 6.68 22.66
N ASP A 489 -27.74 5.41 22.54
CA ASP A 489 -27.97 4.54 21.37
C ASP A 489 -27.53 5.18 20.05
N ASN A 490 -26.41 5.94 20.09
CA ASN A 490 -25.86 6.61 18.92
C ASN A 490 -24.84 5.75 18.14
N GLY A 491 -24.60 4.52 18.59
CA GLY A 491 -23.66 3.58 18.00
C GLY A 491 -22.19 3.84 18.37
N ILE A 492 -21.95 4.66 19.40
CA ILE A 492 -20.63 4.97 19.94
C ILE A 492 -20.68 4.78 21.45
N TYR A 493 -19.75 4.04 22.02
CA TYR A 493 -19.67 3.90 23.47
C TYR A 493 -19.37 5.22 24.17
N ASP A 494 -20.03 5.49 25.30
CA ASP A 494 -19.92 6.74 26.08
C ASP A 494 -18.51 7.05 26.60
N ARG A 495 -17.60 6.10 26.52
CA ARG A 495 -16.21 6.30 26.91
C ARG A 495 -15.23 5.73 25.89
N GLY A 496 -14.08 6.40 25.78
CA GLY A 496 -12.97 5.91 24.96
C GLY A 496 -12.45 4.55 25.44
N TYR A 497 -11.90 3.80 24.50
CA TYR A 497 -11.27 2.49 24.70
C TYR A 497 -9.77 2.59 24.44
N GLN A 498 -8.96 1.98 25.32
CA GLN A 498 -7.51 1.94 25.23
C GLN A 498 -7.03 0.48 25.11
N PRO A 499 -6.99 -0.11 23.92
CA PRO A 499 -6.67 -1.53 23.73
C PRO A 499 -5.30 -1.93 24.30
N THR A 500 -4.37 -0.99 24.39
CA THR A 500 -3.04 -1.20 25.00
C THR A 500 -3.01 -0.89 26.51
N GLY A 501 -4.12 -0.49 27.09
CA GLY A 501 -4.23 -0.15 28.50
C GLY A 501 -4.31 -1.41 29.40
N THR A 502 -3.71 -1.34 30.59
CA THR A 502 -3.65 -2.48 31.54
C THR A 502 -5.05 -3.01 31.94
N VAL A 503 -6.05 -2.15 31.97
CA VAL A 503 -7.43 -2.51 32.32
C VAL A 503 -8.25 -2.78 31.05
N ASP A 504 -8.27 -1.83 30.15
CA ASP A 504 -9.11 -1.92 28.94
C ASP A 504 -8.67 -3.04 28.00
N GLY A 505 -7.37 -3.28 27.86
CA GLY A 505 -6.84 -4.38 27.06
C GLY A 505 -7.19 -5.78 27.57
N ARG A 506 -7.83 -5.90 28.74
CA ARG A 506 -8.24 -7.17 29.36
C ARG A 506 -9.73 -7.24 29.66
N LEU A 507 -10.53 -6.33 29.12
CA LEU A 507 -11.97 -6.25 29.44
C LEU A 507 -12.74 -7.53 29.09
N GLY A 508 -12.36 -8.25 28.05
CA GLY A 508 -12.96 -9.52 27.66
C GLY A 508 -12.32 -10.77 28.29
N GLU A 509 -11.10 -10.66 28.83
CA GLU A 509 -10.29 -11.79 29.23
C GLU A 509 -10.38 -12.11 30.73
N VAL A 510 -10.53 -11.08 31.58
CA VAL A 510 -10.42 -11.21 33.01
C VAL A 510 -11.77 -10.97 33.70
N SER A 511 -12.26 -11.97 34.43
CA SER A 511 -13.45 -11.82 35.27
C SER A 511 -13.25 -10.68 36.28
N GLY A 512 -14.16 -9.71 36.29
CA GLY A 512 -14.08 -8.52 37.15
C GLY A 512 -13.32 -7.32 36.53
N ALA A 513 -12.67 -7.45 35.39
CA ALA A 513 -12.07 -6.30 34.70
C ALA A 513 -13.10 -5.21 34.39
N ILE A 514 -14.32 -5.60 34.03
CA ILE A 514 -15.46 -4.69 33.82
C ILE A 514 -15.77 -3.87 35.09
N THR A 515 -15.88 -4.54 36.23
CA THR A 515 -16.16 -3.88 37.52
C THR A 515 -15.04 -2.90 37.89
N LEU A 516 -13.78 -3.28 37.62
CA LEU A 516 -12.63 -2.42 37.84
C LEU A 516 -12.64 -1.23 36.85
N ALA A 517 -12.92 -1.46 35.57
CA ALA A 517 -12.98 -0.42 34.55
C ALA A 517 -14.08 0.62 34.82
N GLN A 518 -15.19 0.21 35.39
CA GLN A 518 -16.33 1.07 35.77
C GLN A 518 -16.20 1.65 37.20
N SER A 519 -15.18 1.28 37.96
CA SER A 519 -15.01 1.74 39.32
C SER A 519 -14.72 3.25 39.39
N PRO A 520 -15.19 3.93 40.47
CA PRO A 520 -14.86 5.33 40.72
C PRO A 520 -13.35 5.60 40.78
N ALA A 521 -12.57 4.63 41.27
CA ALA A 521 -11.10 4.73 41.28
C ALA A 521 -10.49 4.79 39.88
N SER A 522 -10.94 3.94 38.97
CA SER A 522 -10.51 3.97 37.58
C SER A 522 -10.96 5.25 36.87
N ALA A 523 -12.15 5.75 37.16
CA ALA A 523 -12.65 7.03 36.67
C ALA A 523 -11.80 8.20 37.18
N LEU A 524 -11.43 8.20 38.47
CA LEU A 524 -10.54 9.22 39.04
C LEU A 524 -9.15 9.16 38.43
N LEU A 525 -8.55 7.98 38.30
CA LEU A 525 -7.23 7.81 37.68
C LEU A 525 -7.21 8.31 36.21
N ARG A 526 -8.28 8.05 35.45
CA ARG A 526 -8.43 8.61 34.12
C ARG A 526 -8.46 10.13 34.13
N ARG A 527 -9.30 10.74 35.00
CA ARG A 527 -9.36 12.20 35.16
C ARG A 527 -8.03 12.82 35.56
N VAL A 528 -7.32 12.23 36.52
CA VAL A 528 -5.99 12.69 36.93
C VAL A 528 -5.02 12.61 35.76
N ARG A 529 -5.07 11.53 34.99
CA ARG A 529 -4.24 11.34 33.78
C ARG A 529 -4.55 12.38 32.70
N ASP A 530 -5.82 12.79 32.57
CA ASP A 530 -6.26 13.75 31.57
C ASP A 530 -5.88 15.20 31.94
N VAL A 531 -5.76 15.50 33.24
CA VAL A 531 -5.51 16.86 33.76
C VAL A 531 -4.03 17.11 34.09
N VAL A 532 -3.28 16.08 34.47
CA VAL A 532 -1.87 16.24 34.87
C VAL A 532 -0.98 16.23 33.64
N SER A 533 -0.60 17.41 33.19
CA SER A 533 0.42 17.57 32.15
C SER A 533 1.75 16.93 32.59
N GLY A 534 2.27 16.01 31.75
CA GLY A 534 3.52 15.31 32.02
C GLY A 534 3.37 13.82 32.33
N ILE A 535 2.17 13.30 32.65
CA ILE A 535 1.90 11.87 32.61
C ILE A 535 1.73 11.47 31.14
N ARG A 536 2.84 11.14 30.49
CA ARG A 536 2.81 10.68 29.10
C ARG A 536 2.28 9.25 29.06
N ASN A 537 1.16 9.04 28.37
CA ASN A 537 0.68 7.72 28.01
C ASN A 537 1.38 7.28 26.71
N SER A 538 1.87 6.06 26.70
CA SER A 538 2.22 5.34 25.49
C SER A 538 1.02 4.48 25.05
N GLY A 539 1.08 3.96 23.83
CA GLY A 539 0.06 3.03 23.34
C GLY A 539 -0.94 3.68 22.38
N VAL A 540 -2.15 3.15 22.40
CA VAL A 540 -3.24 3.55 21.50
C VAL A 540 -4.49 3.87 22.31
N ILE A 541 -5.21 4.90 21.90
CA ILE A 541 -6.55 5.22 22.40
C ILE A 541 -7.50 5.47 21.23
N ASP A 542 -8.70 4.92 21.31
CA ASP A 542 -9.85 5.29 20.50
C ASP A 542 -10.83 6.05 21.40
N THR A 543 -11.13 7.30 21.06
CA THR A 543 -12.00 8.16 21.89
C THR A 543 -13.47 8.06 21.50
N ALA A 544 -13.79 7.38 20.39
CA ALA A 544 -15.15 7.15 19.90
C ALA A 544 -15.30 5.70 19.39
N PRO A 545 -15.05 4.68 20.25
CA PRO A 545 -15.15 3.28 19.82
C PRO A 545 -16.60 2.94 19.50
N ARG A 546 -16.80 2.18 18.41
CA ARG A 546 -18.13 1.80 17.91
C ARG A 546 -18.72 0.64 18.70
N SER A 547 -20.05 0.67 18.90
CA SER A 547 -20.84 -0.45 19.45
C SER A 547 -21.15 -1.50 18.38
N ASP A 548 -21.20 -1.11 17.10
CA ASP A 548 -21.51 -1.97 15.96
C ASP A 548 -20.38 -2.00 14.93
N PRO A 549 -20.14 -3.15 14.28
CA PRO A 549 -19.12 -3.28 13.25
C PRO A 549 -19.47 -2.48 11.98
N PHE A 550 -18.44 -2.02 11.28
CA PHE A 550 -18.59 -1.40 9.97
C PHE A 550 -18.87 -2.45 8.87
N HIS A 551 -18.36 -3.68 9.04
CA HIS A 551 -18.41 -4.74 8.02
C HIS A 551 -18.92 -6.07 8.59
N PRO A 552 -20.17 -6.14 9.07
CA PRO A 552 -20.68 -7.33 9.79
C PRO A 552 -20.69 -8.61 8.93
N GLU A 553 -21.00 -8.48 7.64
CA GLU A 553 -21.03 -9.65 6.74
C GLU A 553 -19.62 -10.23 6.49
N GLN A 554 -18.60 -9.38 6.32
CA GLN A 554 -17.23 -9.82 6.11
C GLN A 554 -16.66 -10.48 7.38
N ILE A 555 -16.99 -9.96 8.56
CA ILE A 555 -16.61 -10.58 9.84
C ILE A 555 -17.28 -11.95 9.98
N ALA A 556 -18.57 -12.05 9.69
CA ALA A 556 -19.28 -13.34 9.73
C ALA A 556 -18.67 -14.36 8.75
N ASN A 557 -18.33 -13.94 7.55
CA ASN A 557 -17.66 -14.78 6.55
C ASN A 557 -16.25 -15.20 7.01
N ALA A 558 -15.49 -14.29 7.65
CA ALA A 558 -14.18 -14.60 8.20
C ALA A 558 -14.27 -15.67 9.31
N ARG A 559 -15.24 -15.53 10.23
CA ARG A 559 -15.52 -16.48 11.31
C ARG A 559 -15.97 -17.87 10.79
N ALA A 560 -16.84 -17.89 9.78
CA ALA A 560 -17.36 -19.16 9.21
C ALA A 560 -16.26 -20.00 8.54
N ASN A 561 -15.27 -19.38 7.96
CA ASN A 561 -14.15 -20.07 7.30
C ASN A 561 -13.12 -20.63 8.30
N ARG A 562 -13.08 -20.14 9.54
CA ARG A 562 -12.26 -20.70 10.63
C ARG A 562 -12.70 -22.13 10.99
N THR A 563 -14.01 -22.34 11.13
CA THR A 563 -14.57 -23.64 11.52
C THR A 563 -14.39 -24.74 10.45
N ARG A 564 -14.08 -24.38 9.21
CA ARG A 564 -13.80 -25.34 8.12
C ARG A 564 -12.31 -25.71 8.01
N GLY A 565 -11.41 -24.79 8.41
CA GLY A 565 -9.96 -25.05 8.41
C GLY A 565 -9.48 -25.93 9.58
N ASP A 566 -10.17 -25.87 10.72
CA ASP A 566 -9.86 -26.69 11.90
C ASP A 566 -10.44 -28.13 11.80
N ALA A 567 -11.18 -28.44 10.73
CA ALA A 567 -11.83 -29.73 10.49
C ALA A 567 -11.21 -30.52 9.31
N ALA A 568 -10.14 -30.05 8.71
CA ALA A 568 -9.38 -30.70 7.64
C ALA A 568 -7.94 -30.99 8.09
#